data_26bd0cee85f2cf96b65b45302fe37839
#
_entry.id   26bd0cee85f2cf96b65b45302fe37839
#
_cell.length_a   1.000
_cell.length_b   1.000
_cell.length_c   1.000
_cell.angle_alpha   90.00
_cell.angle_beta   90.00
_cell.angle_gamma   90.00
#
_symmetry.space_group_name_H-M   'P 1'
#
loop_
_entity.id
_entity.type
_entity.pdbx_description
1 polymer ?
#
loop_
_entity_poly.entity_id
_entity_poly.type
_entity_poly.pdbx_seq_one_letter_code
_entity_poly.pdbx_strand_id
1 'polypeptide(L)'
;MPDRLYQNFQLTEYFLARENHEATSALRMKFKLKNGLDLGLVDFGGALEWMTYDLITVNKNSEILDALEAGILVGWVMPKQFRITADEKIIVTQFVTTERVSVKMDSFSKVTGYITETVYHIDASGKFVEESKKQCTGIRTFTREQLENPSTNLWDLY
;
A
#
# COMPACT_ATOMS: atom_id res chain seq x y z
N MET A 1 -24.65 3.96 0.10
CA MET A 1 -24.00 5.02 -0.69
C MET A 1 -22.62 4.64 -1.26
N PRO A 2 -22.25 3.38 -1.41
CA PRO A 2 -20.99 3.01 -2.09
C PRO A 2 -21.04 3.24 -3.59
N ASP A 3 -22.17 3.01 -4.23
CA ASP A 3 -22.29 2.94 -5.69
C ASP A 3 -21.91 4.20 -6.48
N ARG A 4 -22.04 5.37 -5.89
CA ARG A 4 -21.68 6.62 -6.59
C ARG A 4 -20.17 6.87 -6.70
N LEU A 5 -19.37 6.33 -5.78
CA LEU A 5 -17.92 6.47 -5.82
C LEU A 5 -17.30 5.52 -6.85
N TYR A 6 -17.85 4.32 -6.97
CA TYR A 6 -17.41 3.34 -7.97
C TYR A 6 -17.69 3.81 -9.41
N GLN A 7 -18.85 4.41 -9.66
CA GLN A 7 -19.19 4.92 -10.99
C GLN A 7 -18.29 6.05 -11.48
N ASN A 8 -17.67 6.82 -10.56
CA ASN A 8 -16.81 7.94 -10.93
C ASN A 8 -15.40 7.57 -11.38
N PHE A 9 -14.96 6.29 -11.22
CA PHE A 9 -13.59 5.91 -11.47
C PHE A 9 -13.41 4.68 -12.38
N GLN A 10 -14.46 4.17 -13.01
CA GLN A 10 -14.39 2.88 -13.74
C GLN A 10 -13.70 1.78 -12.93
N LEU A 11 -13.81 1.84 -11.62
CA LEU A 11 -13.15 0.93 -10.68
C LEU A 11 -13.62 -0.52 -10.85
N THR A 12 -14.79 -0.73 -11.43
CA THR A 12 -15.37 -2.07 -11.60
C THR A 12 -14.45 -3.00 -12.40
N GLU A 13 -13.85 -2.50 -13.51
CA GLU A 13 -12.93 -3.30 -14.32
C GLU A 13 -11.61 -3.55 -13.57
N TYR A 14 -11.12 -2.57 -12.84
CA TYR A 14 -9.92 -2.71 -12.01
C TYR A 14 -10.13 -3.75 -10.91
N PHE A 15 -11.28 -3.77 -10.27
CA PHE A 15 -11.64 -4.74 -9.24
C PHE A 15 -11.81 -6.15 -9.81
N LEU A 16 -12.45 -6.29 -10.97
CA LEU A 16 -12.62 -7.57 -11.65
C LEU A 16 -11.27 -8.16 -12.09
N ALA A 17 -10.32 -7.33 -12.52
CA ALA A 17 -8.99 -7.78 -12.93
C ALA A 17 -8.15 -8.33 -11.78
N ARG A 18 -8.45 -7.97 -10.52
CA ARG A 18 -7.75 -8.48 -9.33
C ARG A 18 -8.30 -9.80 -8.79
N GLU A 19 -9.28 -10.41 -9.46
CA GLU A 19 -9.83 -11.77 -9.23
C GLU A 19 -9.71 -12.32 -7.79
N ASN A 20 -10.31 -11.65 -6.83
CA ASN A 20 -10.60 -12.28 -5.55
C ASN A 20 -12.09 -12.06 -5.27
N HIS A 21 -12.92 -13.02 -5.68
CA HIS A 21 -14.37 -12.95 -5.63
C HIS A 21 -14.98 -12.73 -4.23
N GLU A 22 -14.16 -12.74 -3.19
CA GLU A 22 -14.57 -12.50 -1.81
C GLU A 22 -14.02 -11.21 -1.20
N ALA A 23 -13.24 -10.43 -1.96
CA ALA A 23 -12.65 -9.20 -1.45
C ALA A 23 -13.64 -8.05 -1.50
N THR A 24 -13.78 -7.34 -0.39
CA THR A 24 -14.41 -6.02 -0.37
C THR A 24 -13.39 -4.97 -0.76
N SER A 25 -13.82 -3.98 -1.52
CA SER A 25 -12.96 -2.88 -1.95
C SER A 25 -13.67 -1.56 -1.75
N ALA A 26 -12.92 -0.52 -1.38
CA ALA A 26 -13.46 0.81 -1.23
C ALA A 26 -12.42 1.89 -1.59
N LEU A 27 -12.88 2.95 -2.25
CA LEU A 27 -12.10 4.18 -2.37
C LEU A 27 -12.17 4.93 -1.03
N ARG A 28 -11.03 5.07 -0.36
CA ARG A 28 -10.92 5.68 0.96
C ARG A 28 -10.65 7.18 0.91
N MET A 29 -9.80 7.59 -0.01
CA MET A 29 -9.32 8.97 -0.11
C MET A 29 -9.10 9.34 -1.57
N LYS A 30 -9.21 10.63 -1.85
CA LYS A 30 -8.93 11.22 -3.17
C LYS A 30 -8.19 12.54 -2.98
N PHE A 31 -7.11 12.73 -3.73
CA PHE A 31 -6.31 13.94 -3.76
C PHE A 31 -6.22 14.50 -5.16
N LYS A 32 -6.20 15.81 -5.29
CA LYS A 32 -5.89 16.49 -6.55
C LYS A 32 -4.39 16.75 -6.62
N LEU A 33 -3.73 16.21 -7.64
CA LEU A 33 -2.33 16.44 -7.90
C LEU A 33 -2.11 17.78 -8.63
N LYS A 34 -0.90 18.34 -8.51
CA LYS A 34 -0.51 19.61 -9.17
C LYS A 34 -0.60 19.55 -10.70
N ASN A 35 -0.37 18.37 -11.27
CA ASN A 35 -0.49 18.14 -12.72
C ASN A 35 -1.95 17.97 -13.20
N GLY A 36 -2.94 18.07 -12.31
CA GLY A 36 -4.36 18.00 -12.62
C GLY A 36 -4.96 16.58 -12.61
N LEU A 37 -4.16 15.56 -12.40
CA LEU A 37 -4.64 14.19 -12.17
C LEU A 37 -5.26 14.05 -10.77
N ASP A 38 -6.01 13.00 -10.57
CA ASP A 38 -6.47 12.57 -9.25
C ASP A 38 -5.63 11.39 -8.78
N LEU A 39 -5.27 11.40 -7.51
CA LEU A 39 -4.66 10.26 -6.81
C LEU A 39 -5.69 9.69 -5.84
N GLY A 40 -6.07 8.44 -6.02
CA GLY A 40 -7.01 7.72 -5.16
C GLY A 40 -6.30 6.70 -4.30
N LEU A 41 -6.78 6.49 -3.08
CA LEU A 41 -6.41 5.37 -2.22
C LEU A 41 -7.55 4.38 -2.20
N VAL A 42 -7.28 3.16 -2.63
CA VAL A 42 -8.23 2.05 -2.67
C VAL A 42 -7.75 0.95 -1.77
N ASP A 43 -8.62 0.43 -0.92
CA ASP A 43 -8.34 -0.79 -0.17
C ASP A 43 -9.01 -2.01 -0.80
N PHE A 44 -8.34 -3.14 -0.64
CA PHE A 44 -8.85 -4.45 -0.98
C PHE A 44 -8.66 -5.36 0.23
N GLY A 45 -9.73 -5.92 0.74
CA GLY A 45 -9.67 -6.83 1.86
C GLY A 45 -10.54 -8.06 1.63
N GLY A 46 -9.99 -9.23 1.92
CA GLY A 46 -10.76 -10.45 2.15
C GLY A 46 -11.05 -10.61 3.64
N ALA A 47 -11.97 -11.52 4.00
CA ALA A 47 -12.41 -11.71 5.37
C ALA A 47 -11.25 -11.73 6.38
N LEU A 48 -11.17 -10.69 7.17
CA LEU A 48 -10.49 -10.52 8.46
C LEU A 48 -8.96 -10.65 8.54
N GLU A 49 -8.23 -11.20 7.56
CA GLU A 49 -6.83 -11.54 7.79
C GLU A 49 -5.82 -10.72 7.00
N TRP A 50 -6.20 -10.08 5.90
CA TRP A 50 -5.30 -9.23 5.13
C TRP A 50 -6.04 -8.14 4.35
N MET A 51 -5.36 -7.01 4.18
CA MET A 51 -5.84 -5.89 3.38
C MET A 51 -4.67 -5.28 2.61
N THR A 52 -4.85 -4.99 1.34
CA THR A 52 -3.91 -4.20 0.56
C THR A 52 -4.45 -2.80 0.33
N TYR A 53 -3.54 -1.84 0.22
CA TYR A 53 -3.82 -0.46 -0.07
C TYR A 53 -3.11 -0.08 -1.36
N ASP A 54 -3.90 0.23 -2.38
CA ASP A 54 -3.37 0.66 -3.66
C ASP A 54 -3.56 2.16 -3.84
N LEU A 55 -2.53 2.83 -4.29
CA LEU A 55 -2.63 4.16 -4.85
C LEU A 55 -2.93 4.02 -6.35
N ILE A 56 -3.94 4.73 -6.83
CA ILE A 56 -4.30 4.77 -8.25
C ILE A 56 -4.24 6.19 -8.76
N THR A 57 -3.74 6.38 -9.96
CA THR A 57 -3.84 7.66 -10.67
C THR A 57 -5.01 7.63 -11.63
N VAL A 58 -5.75 8.72 -11.69
CA VAL A 58 -6.99 8.81 -12.46
C VAL A 58 -7.01 10.12 -13.24
N ASN A 59 -7.36 10.06 -14.51
CA ASN A 59 -7.50 11.25 -15.34
C ASN A 59 -8.88 11.92 -15.15
N LYS A 60 -9.08 13.06 -15.80
CA LYS A 60 -10.35 13.82 -15.75
C LYS A 60 -11.55 13.10 -16.35
N ASN A 61 -11.32 12.06 -17.15
CA ASN A 61 -12.37 11.21 -17.73
C ASN A 61 -12.72 10.03 -16.82
N SER A 62 -12.16 9.98 -15.60
CA SER A 62 -12.29 8.89 -14.63
C SER A 62 -11.63 7.57 -15.06
N GLU A 63 -10.69 7.61 -15.98
CA GLU A 63 -9.91 6.45 -16.38
C GLU A 63 -8.71 6.26 -15.45
N ILE A 64 -8.50 5.03 -14.98
CA ILE A 64 -7.34 4.66 -14.18
C ILE A 64 -6.14 4.54 -15.13
N LEU A 65 -5.09 5.30 -14.84
CA LEU A 65 -3.87 5.35 -15.64
C LEU A 65 -2.81 4.37 -15.14
N ASP A 66 -2.74 4.20 -13.81
CA ASP A 66 -1.79 3.30 -13.17
C ASP A 66 -2.21 2.99 -11.72
N ALA A 67 -1.60 1.94 -11.15
CA ALA A 67 -1.81 1.52 -9.78
C ALA A 67 -0.50 1.08 -9.13
N LEU A 68 -0.33 1.43 -7.87
CA LEU A 68 0.81 1.07 -7.03
C LEU A 68 0.29 0.44 -5.74
N GLU A 69 0.64 -0.82 -5.48
CA GLU A 69 0.43 -1.41 -4.16
C GLU A 69 1.35 -0.70 -3.16
N ALA A 70 0.79 0.16 -2.33
CA ALA A 70 1.52 1.03 -1.43
C ALA A 70 1.48 0.57 0.03
N GLY A 71 0.51 -0.25 0.41
CA GLY A 71 0.36 -0.76 1.77
C GLY A 71 -0.15 -2.18 1.83
N ILE A 72 0.21 -2.89 2.89
CA ILE A 72 -0.29 -4.22 3.23
C ILE A 72 -0.53 -4.26 4.74
N LEU A 73 -1.72 -4.68 5.13
CA LEU A 73 -2.08 -5.01 6.50
C LEU A 73 -2.37 -6.49 6.57
N VAL A 74 -1.75 -7.21 7.50
CA VAL A 74 -1.99 -8.63 7.74
C VAL A 74 -2.31 -8.81 9.22
N GLY A 75 -3.56 -9.12 9.55
CA GLY A 75 -4.04 -9.08 10.93
C GLY A 75 -3.85 -7.67 11.51
N TRP A 76 -2.96 -7.52 12.49
CA TRP A 76 -2.63 -6.25 13.13
C TRP A 76 -1.27 -5.66 12.69
N VAL A 77 -0.56 -6.33 11.77
CA VAL A 77 0.77 -5.94 11.31
C VAL A 77 0.69 -5.25 9.97
N MET A 78 1.36 -4.12 9.84
CA MET A 78 1.53 -3.41 8.56
C MET A 78 2.95 -3.59 8.02
N PRO A 79 3.24 -4.70 7.31
CA PRO A 79 4.57 -4.93 6.77
C PRO A 79 4.93 -4.00 5.61
N LYS A 80 3.96 -3.27 5.05
CA LYS A 80 4.16 -2.28 3.99
C LYS A 80 3.32 -1.06 4.27
N GLN A 81 3.94 0.09 4.24
CA GLN A 81 3.33 1.38 4.54
C GLN A 81 3.78 2.43 3.53
N PHE A 82 3.03 3.50 3.41
CA PHE A 82 3.40 4.62 2.54
C PHE A 82 3.13 5.97 3.18
N ARG A 83 3.79 6.98 2.67
CA ARG A 83 3.51 8.38 2.93
C ARG A 83 3.64 9.19 1.63
N ILE A 84 2.90 10.27 1.54
CA ILE A 84 2.95 11.21 0.43
C ILE A 84 3.58 12.49 0.96
N THR A 85 4.62 12.97 0.27
CA THR A 85 5.33 14.18 0.64
C THR A 85 4.65 15.43 0.06
N ALA A 86 5.02 16.61 0.52
CA ALA A 86 4.47 17.88 0.03
C ALA A 86 4.79 18.16 -1.45
N ASP A 87 5.84 17.57 -1.98
CA ASP A 87 6.24 17.60 -3.40
C ASP A 87 5.66 16.41 -4.21
N GLU A 88 4.64 15.73 -3.64
CA GLU A 88 3.88 14.65 -4.28
C GLU A 88 4.70 13.38 -4.59
N LYS A 89 5.83 13.18 -3.91
CA LYS A 89 6.53 11.90 -3.93
C LYS A 89 5.84 10.90 -3.00
N ILE A 90 5.85 9.64 -3.42
CA ILE A 90 5.31 8.54 -2.65
C ILE A 90 6.48 7.73 -2.13
N ILE A 91 6.57 7.63 -0.81
CA ILE A 91 7.61 6.86 -0.15
C ILE A 91 6.97 5.61 0.44
N VAL A 92 7.35 4.46 -0.07
CA VAL A 92 6.87 3.15 0.39
C VAL A 92 7.95 2.51 1.24
N THR A 93 7.62 2.18 2.47
CA THR A 93 8.48 1.43 3.38
C THR A 93 7.94 0.02 3.52
N GLN A 94 8.80 -0.96 3.37
CA GLN A 94 8.42 -2.37 3.44
C GLN A 94 9.38 -3.15 4.32
N PHE A 95 8.81 -3.96 5.22
CA PHE A 95 9.54 -5.00 5.91
C PHE A 95 9.65 -6.24 5.01
N VAL A 96 10.88 -6.67 4.76
CA VAL A 96 11.19 -7.83 3.91
C VAL A 96 11.70 -8.95 4.80
N THR A 97 10.97 -10.05 4.86
CA THR A 97 11.40 -11.23 5.63
C THR A 97 12.50 -12.00 4.90
N THR A 98 13.49 -12.49 5.63
CA THR A 98 14.54 -13.36 5.09
C THR A 98 14.15 -14.83 5.12
N GLU A 99 13.11 -15.19 5.84
CA GLU A 99 12.59 -16.54 5.98
C GLU A 99 11.24 -16.66 5.29
N ARG A 100 10.93 -17.85 4.78
CA ARG A 100 9.55 -18.16 4.37
C ARG A 100 8.70 -18.26 5.62
N VAL A 101 8.15 -17.16 6.05
CA VAL A 101 7.15 -17.17 7.12
C VAL A 101 5.90 -17.80 6.54
N SER A 102 5.59 -19.02 6.98
CA SER A 102 4.26 -19.59 6.81
C SER A 102 3.32 -18.70 7.62
N VAL A 103 2.58 -17.84 6.92
CA VAL A 103 1.82 -16.75 7.51
C VAL A 103 0.51 -17.29 8.10
N LYS A 104 0.61 -18.09 9.14
CA LYS A 104 -0.39 -18.07 10.21
C LYS A 104 0.13 -17.09 11.25
N MET A 105 -0.32 -15.87 11.17
CA MET A 105 0.12 -14.74 12.00
C MET A 105 0.05 -15.03 13.49
N ASP A 106 -0.83 -15.91 13.93
CA ASP A 106 -0.97 -16.30 15.33
C ASP A 106 0.17 -17.17 15.87
N SER A 107 1.06 -17.66 15.00
CA SER A 107 2.08 -18.64 15.37
C SER A 107 3.49 -18.08 15.49
N PHE A 108 3.78 -16.85 15.06
CA PHE A 108 5.13 -16.31 15.19
C PHE A 108 5.30 -15.42 16.43
N SER A 109 6.36 -15.65 17.20
CA SER A 109 6.78 -14.77 18.30
C SER A 109 7.80 -13.72 17.85
N LYS A 110 8.50 -13.98 16.76
CA LYS A 110 9.52 -13.10 16.18
C LYS A 110 9.69 -13.41 14.70
N VAL A 111 10.13 -12.41 13.95
CA VAL A 111 10.44 -12.52 12.52
C VAL A 111 11.75 -11.81 12.21
N THR A 112 12.57 -12.39 11.34
CA THR A 112 13.84 -11.82 10.90
C THR A 112 13.70 -11.23 9.51
N GLY A 113 14.21 -10.02 9.34
CA GLY A 113 14.14 -9.32 8.06
C GLY A 113 14.84 -7.97 8.11
N TYR A 114 14.58 -7.16 7.12
CA TYR A 114 15.12 -5.81 6.97
C TYR A 114 14.06 -4.88 6.41
N ILE A 115 14.29 -3.57 6.54
CA ILE A 115 13.39 -2.54 6.03
C ILE A 115 13.98 -1.94 4.77
N THR A 116 13.15 -1.82 3.73
CA THR A 116 13.46 -1.09 2.50
C THR A 116 12.58 0.15 2.40
N GLU A 117 13.11 1.18 1.77
CA GLU A 117 12.37 2.36 1.36
C GLU A 117 12.49 2.53 -0.15
N THR A 118 11.36 2.67 -0.82
CA THR A 118 11.28 2.96 -2.25
C THR A 118 10.58 4.29 -2.46
N VAL A 119 11.17 5.17 -3.24
CA VAL A 119 10.61 6.48 -3.60
C VAL A 119 10.07 6.43 -5.01
N TYR A 120 8.83 6.86 -5.17
CA TYR A 120 8.16 7.00 -6.47
C TYR A 120 7.77 8.45 -6.71
N HIS A 121 7.76 8.84 -7.96
CA HIS A 121 7.02 10.01 -8.43
C HIS A 121 5.94 9.59 -9.43
N ILE A 122 5.00 10.48 -9.70
CA ILE A 122 3.98 10.31 -10.73
C ILE A 122 4.41 11.16 -11.92
N ASP A 123 4.64 10.53 -13.06
CA ASP A 123 5.03 11.22 -14.29
C ASP A 123 3.85 11.95 -14.95
N ALA A 124 4.11 12.68 -16.02
CA ALA A 124 3.09 13.43 -16.74
C ALA A 124 1.99 12.56 -17.36
N SER A 125 2.25 11.29 -17.59
CA SER A 125 1.28 10.32 -18.11
C SER A 125 0.44 9.67 -17.00
N GLY A 126 0.77 9.94 -15.74
CA GLY A 126 0.09 9.35 -14.57
C GLY A 126 0.69 8.02 -14.11
N LYS A 127 1.88 7.66 -14.57
CA LYS A 127 2.56 6.43 -14.16
C LYS A 127 3.35 6.63 -12.87
N PHE A 128 3.33 5.61 -12.00
CA PHE A 128 4.22 5.53 -10.85
C PHE A 128 5.60 5.09 -11.32
N VAL A 129 6.58 5.96 -11.17
CA VAL A 129 7.97 5.73 -11.60
C VAL A 129 8.86 5.64 -10.38
N GLU A 130 9.57 4.52 -10.22
CA GLU A 130 10.55 4.35 -9.15
C GLU A 130 11.74 5.29 -9.39
N GLU A 131 12.04 6.17 -8.43
CA GLU A 131 13.22 7.04 -8.45
C GLU A 131 14.41 6.40 -7.74
N SER A 132 14.16 5.75 -6.62
CA SER A 132 15.21 5.13 -5.82
C SER A 132 14.64 4.04 -4.92
N LYS A 133 15.50 3.07 -4.61
CA LYS A 133 15.23 2.04 -3.62
C LYS A 133 16.48 1.81 -2.78
N LYS A 134 16.32 1.77 -1.48
CA LYS A 134 17.42 1.50 -0.55
C LYS A 134 16.98 0.56 0.56
N GLN A 135 17.92 -0.19 1.08
CA GLN A 135 17.76 -0.91 2.34
C GLN A 135 18.10 0.05 3.48
N CYS A 136 17.17 0.23 4.41
CA CYS A 136 17.30 1.21 5.50
C CYS A 136 17.95 0.62 6.74
N THR A 137 17.80 -0.70 6.94
CA THR A 137 18.34 -1.40 8.10
C THR A 137 19.17 -2.60 7.68
N GLY A 138 20.10 -3.03 8.54
CA GLY A 138 20.66 -4.37 8.46
C GLY A 138 19.58 -5.42 8.76
N ILE A 139 19.92 -6.71 8.54
CA ILE A 139 19.02 -7.81 8.91
C ILE A 139 18.86 -7.81 10.44
N ARG A 140 17.63 -7.80 10.90
CA ARG A 140 17.26 -7.75 12.32
C ARG A 140 16.13 -8.71 12.61
N THR A 141 16.01 -9.09 13.88
CA THR A 141 14.87 -9.85 14.38
C THR A 141 13.91 -8.89 15.09
N PHE A 142 12.67 -8.88 14.68
CA PHE A 142 11.59 -8.09 15.28
C PHE A 142 10.65 -9.00 16.03
N THR A 143 10.19 -8.57 17.20
CA THR A 143 9.14 -9.27 17.93
C THR A 143 7.77 -8.93 17.33
N ARG A 144 6.80 -9.80 17.56
CA ARG A 144 5.42 -9.55 17.19
C ARG A 144 4.92 -8.21 17.77
N GLU A 145 5.20 -7.96 19.03
CA GLU A 145 4.82 -6.73 19.72
C GLU A 145 5.36 -5.47 19.02
N GLN A 146 6.61 -5.49 18.54
CA GLN A 146 7.18 -4.38 17.79
C GLN A 146 6.47 -4.13 16.46
N LEU A 147 6.04 -5.19 15.78
CA LEU A 147 5.36 -5.07 14.50
C LEU A 147 3.86 -4.71 14.63
N GLU A 148 3.23 -5.14 15.71
CA GLU A 148 1.79 -4.92 15.98
C GLU A 148 1.50 -3.61 16.71
N ASN A 149 2.48 -3.01 17.35
CA ASN A 149 2.28 -1.79 18.13
C ASN A 149 1.92 -0.62 17.20
N PRO A 150 0.69 -0.10 17.26
CA PRO A 150 0.27 1.02 16.40
C PRO A 150 1.03 2.32 16.70
N SER A 151 1.69 2.41 17.86
CA SER A 151 2.57 3.53 18.22
C SER A 151 3.99 3.36 17.67
N THR A 152 4.37 2.14 17.27
CA THR A 152 5.66 1.85 16.67
C THR A 152 5.46 1.68 15.17
N ASN A 153 5.59 2.76 14.46
CA ASN A 153 5.58 2.75 13.01
C ASN A 153 6.87 2.06 12.50
N LEU A 154 6.80 1.35 11.37
CA LEU A 154 7.99 0.82 10.71
C LEU A 154 9.05 1.90 10.41
N TRP A 155 8.63 3.17 10.27
CA TRP A 155 9.51 4.33 10.14
C TRP A 155 10.41 4.57 11.36
N ASP A 156 9.96 4.18 12.55
CA ASP A 156 10.64 4.43 13.82
C ASP A 156 11.64 3.31 14.14
N LEU A 157 11.72 2.29 13.29
CA LEU A 157 12.64 1.15 13.45
C LEU A 157 14.01 1.34 12.75
N TYR A 158 14.27 2.54 12.22
CA TYR A 158 15.56 2.88 11.58
C TYR A 158 16.63 3.26 12.60
#